data_477e092657188920e69a4c691baeeb36
#
_entry.id   477e092657188920e69a4c691baeeb36
#
_cell.length_a   1.000
_cell.length_b   1.000
_cell.length_c   1.000
_cell.angle_alpha   90.00
_cell.angle_beta   90.00
_cell.angle_gamma   90.00
#
_symmetry.space_group_name_H-M   'P 1'
#
loop_
_entity.id
_entity.type
_entity.pdbx_description
1 polymer ?
#
loop_
_entity_poly.entity_id
_entity_poly.type
_entity_poly.pdbx_seq_one_letter_code
_entity_poly.pdbx_strand_id
1 'polypeptide(L)'
;MQVNVIAMTVLVSMVAAQGAYAQDTDITSKAFMEAALTVRTFDYYATKCKQGSGFAANDAAKIEAWQTANGVAQIRMRLRDLDRYPTQKQQLDEAVANITQKIAGQYANLDACTAALLVSKLPAAQFATVSPQLLASPSKPPKTPKKEERSPAVTPGIASSQSDAKIVAQIDSFGFNSRPKVGIGGFIALDIYPVVLFRNGDALTNVEGLSFGGGLAAHKRANPDEWTRWRRQGGKLQLAQKDGWEALPFQTTYPKLPNDFRLNGLFRSLSGTGTVAIGGNQSIAAWQDYRFSADGQVVRGNGAGGSAESGDTSIATSNTAPNQRGRYRIEGLTLYITYEDGSSERRILITDPKDPNSVIWLDGVSYVHRKQ
;
A
#
# COMPACT_ATOMS: atom_id res chain seq x y z
N MET A 1 26.67 -23.43 -15.42
CA MET A 1 26.75 -22.19 -14.66
C MET A 1 25.35 -21.85 -14.21
N GLN A 2 24.96 -22.25 -12.99
CA GLN A 2 23.64 -21.93 -12.42
C GLN A 2 23.69 -20.50 -11.92
N VAL A 3 23.04 -19.58 -12.63
CA VAL A 3 22.79 -18.23 -12.13
C VAL A 3 21.63 -18.35 -11.15
N ASN A 4 21.93 -18.32 -9.87
CA ASN A 4 20.93 -18.15 -8.83
C ASN A 4 20.20 -16.82 -9.12
N VAL A 5 18.92 -16.92 -9.45
CA VAL A 5 18.03 -15.78 -9.61
C VAL A 5 17.76 -15.23 -8.21
N ILE A 6 18.67 -14.40 -7.71
CA ILE A 6 18.45 -13.62 -6.51
C ILE A 6 17.46 -12.52 -6.91
N ALA A 7 16.28 -12.59 -6.32
CA ALA A 7 15.19 -11.68 -6.55
C ALA A 7 15.65 -10.22 -6.29
N MET A 8 15.81 -9.48 -7.36
CA MET A 8 16.12 -8.06 -7.36
C MET A 8 14.84 -7.27 -7.01
N THR A 9 14.48 -7.27 -5.73
CA THR A 9 13.35 -6.49 -5.25
C THR A 9 13.86 -5.14 -4.75
N VAL A 10 14.14 -4.24 -5.68
CA VAL A 10 14.34 -2.81 -5.36
C VAL A 10 12.98 -2.13 -5.45
N LEU A 11 12.21 -2.17 -4.38
CA LEU A 11 10.99 -1.39 -4.24
C LEU A 11 11.36 -0.03 -3.66
N VAL A 12 11.32 0.98 -4.51
CA VAL A 12 11.40 2.37 -4.09
C VAL A 12 10.07 2.76 -3.46
N SER A 13 10.05 2.89 -2.14
CA SER A 13 8.93 3.52 -1.44
C SER A 13 8.99 5.03 -1.69
N MET A 14 8.37 5.49 -2.77
CA MET A 14 8.10 6.91 -2.94
C MET A 14 6.96 7.31 -2.01
N VAL A 15 7.24 8.31 -1.20
CA VAL A 15 6.32 9.00 -0.32
C VAL A 15 5.18 9.59 -1.16
N ALA A 16 4.03 8.99 -1.12
CA ALA A 16 2.79 9.66 -1.47
C ALA A 16 2.28 10.37 -0.21
N ALA A 17 2.75 11.59 0.01
CA ALA A 17 1.96 12.53 0.77
C ALA A 17 0.88 13.05 -0.17
N GLN A 18 -0.35 12.75 0.14
CA GLN A 18 -1.53 13.60 0.05
C GLN A 18 -2.77 12.76 -0.28
N GLY A 19 -3.73 13.00 0.57
CA GLY A 19 -5.03 12.39 0.58
C GLY A 19 -5.88 12.77 -0.61
N ALA A 20 -7.04 12.23 -0.56
CA ALA A 20 -8.18 12.29 -1.41
C ALA A 20 -8.24 11.16 -2.44
N TYR A 21 -9.32 10.46 -2.36
CA TYR A 21 -9.84 9.52 -3.32
C TYR A 21 -9.87 10.13 -4.74
N ALA A 22 -8.72 10.11 -5.41
CA ALA A 22 -8.66 10.19 -6.85
C ALA A 22 -8.63 8.75 -7.37
N GLN A 23 -9.46 8.45 -8.34
CA GLN A 23 -9.51 7.16 -9.01
C GLN A 23 -8.07 6.72 -9.33
N ASP A 24 -7.75 5.44 -9.19
CA ASP A 24 -6.43 4.81 -9.46
C ASP A 24 -5.84 5.08 -10.85
N THR A 25 -6.46 5.95 -11.62
CA THR A 25 -6.02 6.46 -12.93
C THR A 25 -5.20 7.74 -12.84
N ASP A 26 -5.00 8.32 -11.64
CA ASP A 26 -4.18 9.53 -11.50
C ASP A 26 -2.71 9.21 -11.75
N ILE A 27 -2.07 10.05 -12.59
CA ILE A 27 -0.63 9.96 -12.91
C ILE A 27 0.27 10.27 -11.72
N THR A 28 -0.27 10.79 -10.63
CA THR A 28 0.43 11.01 -9.36
C THR A 28 0.18 9.87 -8.36
N SER A 29 -0.66 8.89 -8.70
CA SER A 29 -0.94 7.76 -7.82
C SER A 29 0.31 6.92 -7.58
N LYS A 30 0.41 6.31 -6.40
CA LYS A 30 1.50 5.41 -6.05
C LYS A 30 1.67 4.28 -7.09
N ALA A 31 0.57 3.65 -7.47
CA ALA A 31 0.58 2.56 -8.45
C ALA A 31 1.12 3.01 -9.80
N PHE A 32 0.74 4.21 -10.28
CA PHE A 32 1.29 4.74 -11.51
C PHE A 32 2.78 5.07 -11.39
N MET A 33 3.20 5.71 -10.29
CA MET A 33 4.62 6.08 -10.09
C MET A 33 5.54 4.85 -10.00
N GLU A 34 5.09 3.76 -9.36
CA GLU A 34 5.82 2.49 -9.32
C GLU A 34 5.92 1.84 -10.71
N ALA A 35 4.85 1.83 -11.48
CA ALA A 35 4.86 1.35 -12.85
C ALA A 35 5.73 2.23 -13.75
N ALA A 36 5.65 3.54 -13.61
CA ALA A 36 6.46 4.53 -14.31
C ALA A 36 7.96 4.32 -14.05
N LEU A 37 8.35 4.09 -12.79
CA LEU A 37 9.72 3.80 -12.38
C LEU A 37 10.23 2.52 -13.06
N THR A 38 9.44 1.46 -13.05
CA THR A 38 9.79 0.18 -13.67
C THR A 38 9.95 0.33 -15.19
N VAL A 39 9.02 1.03 -15.86
CA VAL A 39 9.08 1.25 -17.32
C VAL A 39 10.28 2.13 -17.68
N ARG A 40 10.55 3.21 -16.95
CA ARG A 40 11.71 4.09 -17.18
C ARG A 40 13.04 3.37 -16.97
N THR A 41 13.13 2.53 -15.94
CA THR A 41 14.32 1.70 -15.70
C THR A 41 14.53 0.69 -16.82
N PHE A 42 13.45 0.03 -17.27
CA PHE A 42 13.49 -0.85 -18.44
C PHE A 42 13.94 -0.08 -19.69
N ASP A 43 13.35 1.08 -19.97
CA ASP A 43 13.66 1.88 -21.16
C ASP A 43 15.12 2.35 -21.17
N TYR A 44 15.69 2.69 -20.02
CA TYR A 44 17.10 3.01 -19.87
C TYR A 44 18.00 1.86 -20.35
N TYR A 45 17.78 0.65 -19.85
CA TYR A 45 18.58 -0.52 -20.23
C TYR A 45 18.29 -0.99 -21.66
N ALA A 46 17.04 -0.96 -22.09
CA ALA A 46 16.66 -1.31 -23.46
C ALA A 46 17.29 -0.37 -24.49
N THR A 47 17.41 0.92 -24.18
CA THR A 47 18.11 1.89 -25.03
C THR A 47 19.60 1.58 -25.12
N LYS A 48 20.25 1.31 -24.00
CA LYS A 48 21.67 0.92 -23.98
C LYS A 48 21.92 -0.41 -24.70
N CYS A 49 21.02 -1.39 -24.54
CA CYS A 49 21.09 -2.66 -25.26
C CYS A 49 21.03 -2.45 -26.78
N LYS A 50 20.13 -1.59 -27.27
CA LYS A 50 20.01 -1.26 -28.70
C LYS A 50 21.23 -0.51 -29.25
N GLN A 51 21.88 0.30 -28.42
CA GLN A 51 23.12 1.00 -28.78
C GLN A 51 24.33 0.07 -28.85
N GLY A 52 24.25 -1.10 -28.20
CA GLY A 52 25.26 -2.15 -28.24
C GLY A 52 24.90 -3.27 -29.24
N SER A 53 24.85 -4.49 -28.73
CA SER A 53 24.59 -5.71 -29.56
C SER A 53 23.12 -5.88 -29.97
N GLY A 54 22.17 -5.16 -29.32
CA GLY A 54 20.74 -5.39 -29.46
C GLY A 54 20.27 -6.68 -28.77
N PHE A 55 18.97 -6.88 -28.73
CA PHE A 55 18.39 -8.11 -28.18
C PHE A 55 18.52 -9.26 -29.16
N ALA A 56 18.84 -10.45 -28.66
CA ALA A 56 18.68 -11.67 -29.44
C ALA A 56 17.20 -11.85 -29.83
N ALA A 57 16.92 -12.45 -30.99
CA ALA A 57 15.56 -12.56 -31.54
C ALA A 57 14.54 -13.15 -30.54
N ASN A 58 14.92 -14.21 -29.81
CA ASN A 58 14.08 -14.85 -28.82
C ASN A 58 13.78 -13.91 -27.61
N ASP A 59 14.73 -13.09 -27.22
CA ASP A 59 14.56 -12.18 -26.10
C ASP A 59 13.78 -10.92 -26.50
N ALA A 60 13.95 -10.45 -27.73
CA ALA A 60 13.12 -9.41 -28.31
C ALA A 60 11.64 -9.82 -28.33
N ALA A 61 11.32 -11.06 -28.75
CA ALA A 61 9.96 -11.58 -28.73
C ALA A 61 9.36 -11.66 -27.30
N LYS A 62 10.15 -12.08 -26.30
CA LYS A 62 9.71 -12.10 -24.88
C LYS A 62 9.43 -10.70 -24.36
N ILE A 63 10.26 -9.73 -24.71
CA ILE A 63 10.08 -8.33 -24.32
C ILE A 63 8.82 -7.76 -24.95
N GLU A 64 8.59 -8.00 -26.24
CA GLU A 64 7.39 -7.54 -26.93
C GLU A 64 6.12 -8.15 -26.32
N ALA A 65 6.13 -9.46 -26.05
CA ALA A 65 5.04 -10.13 -25.36
C ALA A 65 4.78 -9.53 -23.97
N TRP A 66 5.84 -9.27 -23.18
CA TRP A 66 5.72 -8.63 -21.89
C TRP A 66 5.14 -7.22 -21.99
N GLN A 67 5.64 -6.39 -22.91
CA GLN A 67 5.15 -5.01 -23.10
C GLN A 67 3.66 -4.99 -23.47
N THR A 68 3.25 -5.91 -24.36
CA THR A 68 1.86 -6.05 -24.79
C THR A 68 0.96 -6.49 -23.63
N ALA A 69 1.34 -7.58 -22.95
CA ALA A 69 0.57 -8.14 -21.85
C ALA A 69 0.40 -7.16 -20.67
N ASN A 70 1.37 -6.28 -20.45
CA ASN A 70 1.39 -5.35 -19.33
C ASN A 70 1.10 -3.89 -19.72
N GLY A 71 0.59 -3.63 -20.93
CA GLY A 71 0.14 -2.30 -21.35
C GLY A 71 1.22 -1.22 -21.24
N VAL A 72 2.50 -1.57 -21.44
CA VAL A 72 3.63 -0.65 -21.27
C VAL A 72 3.50 0.59 -22.15
N ALA A 73 2.91 0.46 -23.34
CA ALA A 73 2.64 1.59 -24.22
C ALA A 73 1.69 2.61 -23.60
N GLN A 74 0.68 2.16 -22.85
CA GLN A 74 -0.26 3.05 -22.15
C GLN A 74 0.44 3.79 -21.00
N ILE A 75 1.31 3.12 -20.25
CA ILE A 75 2.10 3.75 -19.19
C ILE A 75 3.03 4.81 -19.79
N ARG A 76 3.70 4.51 -20.91
CA ARG A 76 4.56 5.49 -21.62
C ARG A 76 3.79 6.70 -22.14
N MET A 77 2.55 6.52 -22.62
CA MET A 77 1.71 7.66 -23.02
C MET A 77 1.43 8.56 -21.81
N ARG A 78 1.04 8.00 -20.70
CA ARG A 78 0.73 8.76 -19.47
C ARG A 78 1.98 9.41 -18.86
N LEU A 79 3.17 8.83 -19.04
CA LEU A 79 4.44 9.43 -18.62
C LEU A 79 4.70 10.81 -19.27
N ARG A 80 4.17 11.08 -20.47
CA ARG A 80 4.26 12.42 -21.11
C ARG A 80 3.47 13.47 -20.35
N ASP A 81 2.39 13.08 -19.70
CA ASP A 81 1.60 14.00 -18.90
C ASP A 81 2.30 14.39 -17.59
N LEU A 82 3.34 13.66 -17.18
CA LEU A 82 4.16 13.98 -16.00
C LEU A 82 4.94 15.30 -16.16
N ASP A 83 5.10 15.80 -17.39
CA ASP A 83 5.69 17.12 -17.64
C ASP A 83 4.92 18.27 -16.97
N ARG A 84 3.63 18.05 -16.68
CA ARG A 84 2.78 18.99 -15.92
C ARG A 84 3.02 18.94 -14.41
N TYR A 85 3.81 17.98 -13.93
CA TYR A 85 4.08 17.72 -12.52
C TYR A 85 5.60 17.65 -12.29
N PRO A 86 6.30 18.81 -12.31
CA PRO A 86 7.76 18.86 -12.33
C PRO A 86 8.42 18.20 -11.11
N THR A 87 7.80 18.30 -9.93
CA THR A 87 8.30 17.66 -8.70
C THR A 87 8.28 16.14 -8.79
N GLN A 88 7.16 15.56 -9.25
CA GLN A 88 7.01 14.12 -9.41
C GLN A 88 7.93 13.58 -10.52
N LYS A 89 8.07 14.34 -11.61
CA LYS A 89 9.00 14.01 -12.68
C LYS A 89 10.44 13.98 -12.18
N GLN A 90 10.88 15.01 -11.45
CA GLN A 90 12.21 15.06 -10.87
C GLN A 90 12.45 13.86 -9.93
N GLN A 91 11.51 13.56 -9.03
CA GLN A 91 11.60 12.41 -8.13
C GLN A 91 11.74 11.09 -8.91
N LEU A 92 10.99 10.93 -9.99
CA LEU A 92 11.07 9.75 -10.84
C LEU A 92 12.44 9.66 -11.54
N ASP A 93 12.92 10.75 -12.10
CA ASP A 93 14.21 10.79 -12.81
C ASP A 93 15.38 10.52 -11.84
N GLU A 94 15.37 11.09 -10.64
CA GLU A 94 16.32 10.80 -9.57
C GLU A 94 16.26 9.32 -9.12
N ALA A 95 15.08 8.75 -8.99
CA ALA A 95 14.92 7.35 -8.63
C ALA A 95 15.46 6.41 -9.70
N VAL A 96 15.22 6.69 -10.98
CA VAL A 96 15.78 5.94 -12.11
C VAL A 96 17.30 6.04 -12.11
N ALA A 97 17.86 7.24 -11.95
CA ALA A 97 19.31 7.45 -11.90
C ALA A 97 19.94 6.65 -10.75
N ASN A 98 19.36 6.71 -9.55
CA ASN A 98 19.84 5.97 -8.39
C ASN A 98 19.79 4.45 -8.59
N ILE A 99 18.70 3.91 -9.17
CA ILE A 99 18.57 2.48 -9.45
C ILE A 99 19.62 2.04 -10.47
N THR A 100 19.75 2.77 -11.57
CA THR A 100 20.67 2.40 -12.67
C THR A 100 22.14 2.50 -12.24
N GLN A 101 22.47 3.49 -11.41
CA GLN A 101 23.82 3.63 -10.81
C GLN A 101 24.13 2.46 -9.86
N LYS A 102 23.18 2.09 -9.01
CA LYS A 102 23.34 0.94 -8.09
C LYS A 102 23.52 -0.37 -8.84
N ILE A 103 22.72 -0.61 -9.88
CA ILE A 103 22.84 -1.81 -10.71
C ILE A 103 24.24 -1.83 -11.38
N ALA A 104 24.70 -0.72 -11.93
CA ALA A 104 26.02 -0.63 -12.54
C ALA A 104 27.17 -0.87 -11.52
N GLY A 105 27.02 -0.37 -10.29
CA GLY A 105 28.01 -0.58 -9.23
C GLY A 105 28.05 -2.01 -8.67
N GLN A 106 26.88 -2.63 -8.52
CA GLN A 106 26.79 -4.00 -7.97
C GLN A 106 27.02 -5.11 -8.98
N TYR A 107 26.74 -4.85 -10.24
CA TYR A 107 26.78 -5.85 -11.31
C TYR A 107 27.58 -5.32 -12.51
N ALA A 108 28.86 -5.04 -12.27
CA ALA A 108 29.76 -4.45 -13.29
C ALA A 108 29.81 -5.24 -14.62
N ASN A 109 29.53 -6.53 -14.57
CA ASN A 109 29.54 -7.44 -15.75
C ASN A 109 28.11 -7.71 -16.29
N LEU A 110 27.06 -7.06 -15.78
CA LEU A 110 25.71 -7.23 -16.27
C LEU A 110 25.53 -6.39 -17.54
N ASP A 111 25.41 -7.04 -18.69
CA ASP A 111 25.11 -6.34 -19.92
C ASP A 111 23.70 -5.73 -19.92
N ALA A 112 23.52 -4.68 -20.72
CA ALA A 112 22.29 -3.90 -20.71
C ALA A 112 21.07 -4.69 -21.23
N CYS A 113 21.27 -5.66 -22.12
CA CYS A 113 20.18 -6.48 -22.65
C CYS A 113 19.66 -7.45 -21.58
N THR A 114 20.57 -8.08 -20.84
CA THR A 114 20.22 -8.93 -19.70
C THR A 114 19.55 -8.10 -18.58
N ALA A 115 20.04 -6.89 -18.30
CA ALA A 115 19.42 -6.00 -17.32
C ALA A 115 17.97 -5.66 -17.69
N ALA A 116 17.69 -5.30 -18.95
CA ALA A 116 16.33 -5.04 -19.42
C ALA A 116 15.42 -6.27 -19.28
N LEU A 117 15.92 -7.46 -19.66
CA LEU A 117 15.19 -8.73 -19.49
C LEU A 117 14.87 -9.02 -18.02
N LEU A 118 15.81 -8.76 -17.11
CA LEU A 118 15.58 -8.95 -15.68
C LEU A 118 14.50 -8.01 -15.16
N VAL A 119 14.54 -6.72 -15.55
CA VAL A 119 13.51 -5.74 -15.18
C VAL A 119 12.12 -6.18 -15.65
N SER A 120 11.99 -6.70 -16.90
CA SER A 120 10.70 -7.17 -17.42
C SER A 120 10.13 -8.39 -16.67
N LYS A 121 10.98 -9.15 -15.96
CA LYS A 121 10.60 -10.33 -15.19
C LYS A 121 10.28 -10.04 -13.73
N LEU A 122 10.53 -8.82 -13.25
CA LEU A 122 10.22 -8.47 -11.85
C LEU A 122 8.72 -8.65 -11.57
N PRO A 123 8.32 -9.12 -10.38
CA PRO A 123 6.91 -9.15 -9.99
C PRO A 123 6.23 -7.77 -10.13
N ALA A 124 6.92 -6.70 -9.75
CA ALA A 124 6.45 -5.32 -9.90
C ALA A 124 6.28 -4.86 -11.37
N ALA A 125 6.85 -5.58 -12.34
CA ALA A 125 6.71 -5.33 -13.77
C ALA A 125 5.51 -6.05 -14.40
N GLN A 126 4.78 -6.87 -13.63
CA GLN A 126 3.59 -7.59 -14.09
C GLN A 126 2.33 -6.74 -13.83
N PHE A 127 2.23 -5.59 -14.50
CA PHE A 127 1.19 -4.58 -14.23
C PHE A 127 -0.23 -5.11 -14.41
N ALA A 128 -0.45 -6.01 -15.36
CA ALA A 128 -1.73 -6.66 -15.57
C ALA A 128 -2.21 -7.45 -14.34
N THR A 129 -1.29 -7.90 -13.49
CA THR A 129 -1.60 -8.66 -12.28
C THR A 129 -1.57 -7.77 -11.04
N VAL A 130 -0.54 -6.91 -10.88
CA VAL A 130 -0.31 -6.15 -9.64
C VAL A 130 -1.04 -4.81 -9.62
N SER A 131 -1.40 -4.26 -10.78
CA SER A 131 -2.06 -2.96 -10.90
C SER A 131 -2.96 -2.89 -12.14
N PRO A 132 -3.94 -3.80 -12.29
CA PRO A 132 -4.77 -3.92 -13.50
C PRO A 132 -5.55 -2.63 -13.83
N GLN A 133 -5.85 -1.82 -12.81
CA GLN A 133 -6.51 -0.52 -12.96
C GLN A 133 -5.69 0.47 -13.82
N LEU A 134 -4.37 0.32 -13.89
CA LEU A 134 -3.53 1.17 -14.74
C LEU A 134 -3.75 0.92 -16.24
N LEU A 135 -4.28 -0.24 -16.60
CA LEU A 135 -4.50 -0.70 -17.97
C LEU A 135 -5.96 -0.47 -18.42
N ALA A 136 -6.83 -0.07 -17.51
CA ALA A 136 -8.21 0.30 -17.85
C ALA A 136 -8.18 1.53 -18.75
N SER A 137 -8.84 1.44 -19.91
CA SER A 137 -9.04 2.61 -20.77
C SER A 137 -9.79 3.70 -20.01
N PRO A 138 -9.40 4.98 -20.09
CA PRO A 138 -10.15 6.03 -19.47
C PRO A 138 -11.59 5.98 -20.02
N SER A 139 -12.55 5.70 -19.15
CA SER A 139 -13.95 5.78 -19.50
C SER A 139 -14.24 7.19 -20.04
N LYS A 140 -14.82 7.24 -21.23
CA LYS A 140 -15.24 8.47 -21.91
C LYS A 140 -15.96 9.36 -20.88
N PRO A 141 -15.57 10.63 -20.71
CA PRO A 141 -16.22 11.49 -19.73
C PRO A 141 -17.74 11.53 -20.04
N PRO A 142 -18.60 11.42 -19.02
CA PRO A 142 -20.03 11.54 -19.22
C PRO A 142 -20.31 12.92 -19.83
N LYS A 143 -21.16 12.95 -20.86
CA LYS A 143 -21.60 14.17 -21.52
C LYS A 143 -22.11 15.13 -20.45
N THR A 144 -21.54 16.33 -20.44
CA THR A 144 -21.84 17.44 -19.54
C THR A 144 -23.36 17.66 -19.42
N PRO A 145 -23.96 17.55 -18.24
CA PRO A 145 -25.29 18.07 -18.03
C PRO A 145 -25.22 19.59 -18.01
N LYS A 146 -26.25 20.18 -18.60
CA LYS A 146 -26.55 21.59 -18.72
C LYS A 146 -26.41 22.30 -17.36
N LYS A 147 -25.76 23.47 -17.40
CA LYS A 147 -25.56 24.45 -16.35
C LYS A 147 -26.87 24.72 -15.61
N GLU A 148 -27.02 24.26 -14.39
CA GLU A 148 -28.02 24.74 -13.44
C GLU A 148 -27.33 25.60 -12.36
N GLU A 149 -28.08 26.64 -11.96
CA GLU A 149 -27.67 27.77 -11.16
C GLU A 149 -27.07 27.37 -9.79
N ARG A 150 -26.08 28.16 -9.39
CA ARG A 150 -25.39 28.07 -8.08
C ARG A 150 -26.38 28.28 -6.94
N SER A 151 -26.60 27.23 -6.16
CA SER A 151 -26.95 27.35 -4.75
C SER A 151 -25.68 27.30 -3.88
N PRO A 152 -25.67 28.00 -2.75
CA PRO A 152 -24.45 28.25 -1.97
C PRO A 152 -23.85 26.93 -1.45
N ALA A 153 -22.51 26.90 -1.44
CA ALA A 153 -21.71 25.79 -0.98
C ALA A 153 -22.10 25.33 0.44
N VAL A 154 -22.80 24.23 0.51
CA VAL A 154 -22.97 23.48 1.74
C VAL A 154 -21.65 22.71 1.93
N THR A 155 -20.90 23.09 2.94
CA THR A 155 -19.80 22.29 3.49
C THR A 155 -20.29 20.84 3.63
N PRO A 156 -19.64 19.81 3.06
CA PRO A 156 -20.07 18.45 3.25
C PRO A 156 -19.88 18.09 4.72
N GLY A 157 -20.92 18.23 5.50
CA GLY A 157 -21.01 17.54 6.78
C GLY A 157 -20.88 16.06 6.48
N ILE A 158 -19.86 15.42 7.04
CA ILE A 158 -19.64 13.97 6.94
C ILE A 158 -20.84 13.32 7.61
N ALA A 159 -21.86 12.99 6.82
CA ALA A 159 -23.01 12.26 7.31
C ALA A 159 -22.54 10.88 7.77
N SER A 160 -22.67 10.58 9.06
CA SER A 160 -22.60 9.22 9.56
C SER A 160 -23.69 8.43 8.83
N SER A 161 -23.28 7.56 7.92
CA SER A 161 -24.26 6.87 7.10
C SER A 161 -24.95 5.81 7.94
N GLN A 162 -26.27 5.73 7.88
CA GLN A 162 -27.05 4.58 8.40
C GLN A 162 -26.49 3.22 7.91
N SER A 163 -25.71 3.22 6.86
CA SER A 163 -25.00 2.05 6.35
C SER A 163 -23.96 1.52 7.33
N ASP A 164 -23.21 2.38 8.02
CA ASP A 164 -22.14 1.94 8.93
C ASP A 164 -22.72 1.20 10.15
N ALA A 165 -23.83 1.69 10.74
CA ALA A 165 -24.50 1.02 11.84
C ALA A 165 -25.03 -0.38 11.44
N LYS A 166 -25.55 -0.54 10.21
CA LYS A 166 -26.02 -1.83 9.69
C LYS A 166 -24.88 -2.80 9.46
N ILE A 167 -23.73 -2.32 8.98
CA ILE A 167 -22.53 -3.15 8.81
C ILE A 167 -22.01 -3.60 10.17
N VAL A 168 -21.85 -2.67 11.12
CA VAL A 168 -21.40 -2.96 12.48
C VAL A 168 -22.30 -3.97 13.18
N ALA A 169 -23.61 -3.93 12.93
CA ALA A 169 -24.56 -4.89 13.52
C ALA A 169 -24.36 -6.33 13.02
N GLN A 170 -23.84 -6.53 11.81
CA GLN A 170 -23.58 -7.85 11.22
C GLN A 170 -22.27 -8.46 11.72
N ILE A 171 -21.34 -7.66 12.24
CA ILE A 171 -20.05 -8.14 12.73
C ILE A 171 -20.24 -8.82 14.09
N ASP A 172 -19.63 -10.01 14.23
CA ASP A 172 -19.47 -10.71 15.50
C ASP A 172 -18.27 -10.18 16.25
N SER A 173 -17.10 -10.33 15.67
CA SER A 173 -15.83 -9.96 16.27
C SER A 173 -14.74 -9.82 15.18
N PHE A 174 -13.52 -9.47 15.59
CA PHE A 174 -12.34 -9.45 14.73
C PHE A 174 -11.37 -10.53 15.17
N GLY A 175 -11.03 -11.44 14.27
CA GLY A 175 -9.92 -12.38 14.41
C GLY A 175 -8.65 -11.81 13.79
N PHE A 176 -7.54 -12.54 13.90
CA PHE A 176 -6.26 -12.12 13.34
C PHE A 176 -5.61 -13.26 12.60
N ASN A 177 -5.07 -12.94 11.44
CA ASN A 177 -4.24 -13.84 10.65
C ASN A 177 -2.86 -13.22 10.46
N SER A 178 -1.94 -13.97 9.87
CA SER A 178 -0.58 -13.49 9.61
C SER A 178 -0.07 -13.98 8.26
N ARG A 179 0.85 -13.21 7.70
CA ARG A 179 1.58 -13.56 6.49
C ARG A 179 3.02 -13.08 6.58
N PRO A 180 3.97 -13.77 5.92
CA PRO A 180 5.33 -13.26 5.80
C PRO A 180 5.35 -11.95 5.02
N LYS A 181 6.16 -11.01 5.48
CA LYS A 181 6.38 -9.71 4.82
C LYS A 181 7.86 -9.36 4.90
N VAL A 182 8.40 -8.80 3.83
CA VAL A 182 9.75 -8.23 3.88
C VAL A 182 9.70 -6.95 4.71
N GLY A 183 10.56 -6.87 5.70
CA GLY A 183 10.70 -5.75 6.61
C GLY A 183 12.01 -4.98 6.41
N ILE A 184 12.31 -4.09 7.36
CA ILE A 184 13.51 -3.27 7.38
C ILE A 184 14.74 -4.16 7.28
N GLY A 185 15.73 -3.74 6.49
CA GLY A 185 16.95 -4.52 6.27
C GLY A 185 16.76 -5.78 5.43
N GLY A 186 15.57 -6.03 4.88
CA GLY A 186 15.26 -7.23 4.10
C GLY A 186 14.89 -8.46 4.95
N PHE A 187 14.78 -8.32 6.28
CA PHE A 187 14.39 -9.41 7.16
C PHE A 187 12.92 -9.80 6.94
N ILE A 188 12.63 -11.09 7.08
CA ILE A 188 11.25 -11.56 7.08
C ILE A 188 10.59 -11.16 8.40
N ALA A 189 9.57 -10.35 8.31
CA ALA A 189 8.70 -9.96 9.41
C ALA A 189 7.35 -10.66 9.29
N LEU A 190 6.62 -10.72 10.39
CA LEU A 190 5.25 -11.21 10.42
C LEU A 190 4.30 -10.01 10.31
N ASP A 191 3.53 -9.97 9.23
CA ASP A 191 2.42 -9.01 9.06
C ASP A 191 1.16 -9.62 9.67
N ILE A 192 0.74 -9.09 10.81
CA ILE A 192 -0.49 -9.49 11.49
C ILE A 192 -1.60 -8.57 11.02
N TYR A 193 -2.64 -9.15 10.45
CA TYR A 193 -3.76 -8.38 9.91
C TYR A 193 -5.10 -8.88 10.44
N PRO A 194 -6.07 -7.97 10.64
CA PRO A 194 -7.39 -8.34 11.14
C PRO A 194 -8.24 -9.01 10.07
N VAL A 195 -9.07 -9.94 10.51
CA VAL A 195 -10.12 -10.62 9.74
C VAL A 195 -11.46 -10.31 10.37
N VAL A 196 -12.39 -9.79 9.58
CA VAL A 196 -13.75 -9.49 10.05
C VAL A 196 -14.57 -10.76 10.09
N LEU A 197 -15.10 -11.09 11.24
CA LEU A 197 -15.94 -12.28 11.46
C LEU A 197 -17.41 -11.84 11.55
N PHE A 198 -18.24 -12.28 10.62
CA PHE A 198 -19.65 -11.93 10.59
C PHE A 198 -20.52 -13.00 11.28
N ARG A 199 -21.63 -12.58 11.88
CA ARG A 199 -22.56 -13.45 12.60
C ARG A 199 -23.17 -14.54 11.74
N ASN A 200 -23.26 -14.35 10.42
CA ASN A 200 -23.74 -15.34 9.46
C ASN A 200 -22.69 -16.41 9.10
N GLY A 201 -21.50 -16.37 9.73
CA GLY A 201 -20.40 -17.27 9.46
C GLY A 201 -19.54 -16.90 8.25
N ASP A 202 -19.77 -15.76 7.60
CA ASP A 202 -18.83 -15.21 6.61
C ASP A 202 -17.62 -14.58 7.31
N ALA A 203 -16.49 -14.56 6.61
CA ALA A 203 -15.30 -13.83 7.03
C ALA A 203 -14.76 -12.99 5.87
N LEU A 204 -14.29 -11.79 6.18
CA LEU A 204 -13.65 -10.87 5.24
C LEU A 204 -12.19 -10.68 5.66
N THR A 205 -11.26 -11.02 4.77
CA THR A 205 -9.81 -11.00 5.04
C THR A 205 -9.15 -9.65 4.75
N ASN A 206 -9.83 -8.77 4.02
CA ASN A 206 -9.40 -7.38 3.78
C ASN A 206 -10.44 -6.42 4.38
N VAL A 207 -10.07 -5.76 5.48
CA VAL A 207 -10.98 -4.86 6.22
C VAL A 207 -11.40 -3.62 5.42
N GLU A 208 -10.66 -3.22 4.40
CA GLU A 208 -11.02 -2.11 3.51
C GLU A 208 -12.36 -2.35 2.81
N GLY A 209 -12.73 -3.61 2.62
CA GLY A 209 -14.04 -4.00 2.10
C GLY A 209 -15.23 -3.49 2.91
N LEU A 210 -15.03 -3.15 4.20
CA LEU A 210 -16.05 -2.50 5.04
C LEU A 210 -16.41 -1.09 4.57
N SER A 211 -15.51 -0.43 3.83
CA SER A 211 -15.69 0.92 3.28
C SER A 211 -16.13 0.93 1.82
N PHE A 212 -16.42 -0.23 1.23
CA PHE A 212 -16.79 -0.35 -0.18
C PHE A 212 -18.13 0.36 -0.46
N GLY A 213 -18.11 1.30 -1.43
CA GLY A 213 -19.25 2.17 -1.70
C GLY A 213 -20.56 1.47 -2.11
N GLY A 214 -20.46 0.26 -2.65
CA GLY A 214 -21.63 -0.59 -2.99
C GLY A 214 -22.14 -1.47 -1.84
N GLY A 215 -21.52 -1.40 -0.66
CA GLY A 215 -21.81 -2.23 0.50
C GLY A 215 -21.25 -3.66 0.40
N LEU A 216 -21.38 -4.43 1.49
CA LEU A 216 -20.74 -5.75 1.65
C LEU A 216 -21.14 -6.75 0.58
N ALA A 217 -22.40 -6.78 0.16
CA ALA A 217 -22.88 -7.74 -0.85
C ALA A 217 -22.27 -7.44 -2.24
N ALA A 218 -22.09 -6.17 -2.58
CA ALA A 218 -21.44 -5.77 -3.83
C ALA A 218 -19.95 -6.06 -3.76
N HIS A 219 -19.31 -5.77 -2.62
CA HIS A 219 -17.91 -6.11 -2.38
C HIS A 219 -17.66 -7.61 -2.52
N LYS A 220 -18.50 -8.47 -1.91
CA LYS A 220 -18.37 -9.92 -2.00
C LYS A 220 -18.46 -10.45 -3.43
N ARG A 221 -19.27 -9.80 -4.28
CA ARG A 221 -19.36 -10.17 -5.71
C ARG A 221 -18.15 -9.68 -6.51
N ALA A 222 -17.63 -8.49 -6.19
CA ALA A 222 -16.50 -7.89 -6.90
C ALA A 222 -15.15 -8.50 -6.50
N ASN A 223 -15.00 -8.90 -5.23
CA ASN A 223 -13.76 -9.40 -4.62
C ASN A 223 -14.03 -10.71 -3.86
N PRO A 224 -14.46 -11.78 -4.54
CA PRO A 224 -14.82 -13.04 -3.89
C PRO A 224 -13.65 -13.69 -3.14
N ASP A 225 -12.41 -13.47 -3.59
CA ASP A 225 -11.18 -14.03 -3.00
C ASP A 225 -10.85 -13.42 -1.62
N GLU A 226 -11.42 -12.27 -1.28
CA GLU A 226 -11.29 -11.66 0.04
C GLU A 226 -12.31 -12.20 1.04
N TRP A 227 -13.23 -13.07 0.60
CA TRP A 227 -14.28 -13.64 1.42
C TRP A 227 -14.09 -15.13 1.60
N THR A 228 -14.35 -15.59 2.83
CA THR A 228 -14.38 -17.00 3.19
C THR A 228 -15.42 -17.26 4.27
N ARG A 229 -15.42 -18.45 4.85
CA ARG A 229 -16.25 -18.81 5.99
C ARG A 229 -15.38 -18.96 7.23
N TRP A 230 -15.97 -18.67 8.39
CA TRP A 230 -15.32 -18.93 9.67
C TRP A 230 -16.18 -19.80 10.57
N ARG A 231 -15.53 -20.46 11.50
CA ARG A 231 -16.20 -21.21 12.57
C ARG A 231 -15.30 -21.27 13.81
N ARG A 232 -15.92 -21.59 14.93
CA ARG A 232 -15.20 -21.98 16.14
C ARG A 232 -15.52 -23.45 16.42
N GLN A 233 -14.50 -24.30 16.40
CA GLN A 233 -14.66 -25.74 16.63
C GLN A 233 -13.54 -26.23 17.57
N GLY A 234 -13.88 -26.96 18.63
CA GLY A 234 -12.91 -27.42 19.62
C GLY A 234 -12.12 -26.30 20.29
N GLY A 235 -12.75 -25.14 20.49
CA GLY A 235 -12.10 -23.95 21.03
C GLY A 235 -11.24 -23.17 20.03
N LYS A 236 -10.99 -23.71 18.83
CA LYS A 236 -10.14 -23.09 17.81
C LYS A 236 -10.99 -22.30 16.82
N LEU A 237 -10.55 -21.07 16.55
CA LEU A 237 -11.06 -20.22 15.48
C LEU A 237 -10.43 -20.69 14.15
N GLN A 238 -11.26 -20.96 13.16
CA GLN A 238 -10.85 -21.53 11.87
C GLN A 238 -11.47 -20.74 10.71
N LEU A 239 -10.71 -20.64 9.61
CA LEU A 239 -11.18 -20.16 8.31
C LEU A 239 -11.28 -21.34 7.32
N ALA A 240 -12.26 -21.29 6.43
CA ALA A 240 -12.35 -22.23 5.34
C ALA A 240 -11.25 -21.93 4.31
N GLN A 241 -10.58 -22.98 3.85
CA GLN A 241 -9.63 -22.99 2.74
C GLN A 241 -10.10 -23.96 1.67
N LYS A 242 -9.40 -24.02 0.53
CA LYS A 242 -9.77 -24.94 -0.57
C LYS A 242 -9.87 -26.39 -0.10
N ASP A 243 -8.97 -26.81 0.78
CA ASP A 243 -8.80 -28.19 1.20
C ASP A 243 -9.36 -28.47 2.62
N GLY A 244 -10.18 -27.57 3.14
CA GLY A 244 -10.79 -27.77 4.46
C GLY A 244 -10.77 -26.54 5.36
N TRP A 245 -10.58 -26.76 6.66
CA TRP A 245 -10.59 -25.71 7.67
C TRP A 245 -9.22 -25.55 8.30
N GLU A 246 -8.69 -24.35 8.28
CA GLU A 246 -7.41 -24.00 8.86
C GLU A 246 -7.59 -23.14 10.13
N ALA A 247 -6.88 -23.48 11.19
CA ALA A 247 -6.90 -22.68 12.42
C ALA A 247 -6.16 -21.37 12.22
N LEU A 248 -6.76 -20.27 12.63
CA LEU A 248 -6.05 -18.98 12.69
C LEU A 248 -4.87 -19.09 13.67
N PRO A 249 -3.74 -18.41 13.40
CA PRO A 249 -2.58 -18.42 14.29
C PRO A 249 -2.87 -17.76 15.64
N PHE A 250 -3.84 -16.82 15.66
CA PHE A 250 -4.27 -16.13 16.87
C PHE A 250 -5.70 -16.51 17.20
N GLN A 251 -5.91 -16.98 18.42
CA GLN A 251 -7.22 -17.48 18.89
C GLN A 251 -8.04 -16.41 19.64
N THR A 252 -7.39 -15.31 20.03
CA THR A 252 -8.05 -14.14 20.64
C THR A 252 -8.80 -13.36 19.57
N THR A 253 -10.01 -12.92 19.91
CA THR A 253 -10.80 -12.04 19.06
C THR A 253 -11.09 -10.73 19.79
N TYR A 254 -11.12 -9.64 19.03
CA TYR A 254 -11.49 -8.34 19.57
C TYR A 254 -12.99 -8.08 19.33
N PRO A 255 -13.71 -7.62 20.35
CA PRO A 255 -15.09 -7.19 20.17
C PRO A 255 -15.16 -5.85 19.46
N LYS A 256 -16.37 -5.42 19.13
CA LYS A 256 -16.64 -4.05 18.67
C LYS A 256 -16.29 -3.03 19.75
N LEU A 257 -15.87 -1.85 19.32
CA LEU A 257 -15.56 -0.76 20.23
C LEU A 257 -16.83 -0.23 20.91
N PRO A 258 -16.77 0.14 22.19
CA PRO A 258 -17.86 0.86 22.86
C PRO A 258 -18.04 2.26 22.25
N ASN A 259 -19.24 2.82 22.38
CA ASN A 259 -19.60 4.09 21.76
C ASN A 259 -18.80 5.30 22.28
N ASP A 260 -18.33 5.21 23.52
CA ASP A 260 -17.53 6.24 24.20
C ASP A 260 -16.02 6.01 24.12
N PHE A 261 -15.59 5.04 23.30
CA PHE A 261 -14.19 4.69 23.16
C PHE A 261 -13.34 5.88 22.73
N ARG A 262 -12.19 6.06 23.37
CA ARG A 262 -11.19 7.09 23.03
C ARG A 262 -9.82 6.48 22.95
N LEU A 263 -9.05 6.96 21.99
CA LEU A 263 -7.64 6.66 21.88
C LEU A 263 -6.82 7.64 22.73
N ASN A 264 -5.74 7.14 23.31
CA ASN A 264 -4.75 7.97 24.00
C ASN A 264 -3.37 7.37 23.83
N GLY A 265 -2.40 8.18 23.40
CA GLY A 265 -1.02 7.72 23.23
C GLY A 265 -0.47 7.92 21.81
N LEU A 266 0.79 7.57 21.67
CA LEU A 266 1.52 7.60 20.39
C LEU A 266 1.52 6.21 19.77
N PHE A 267 1.02 6.10 18.55
CA PHE A 267 0.98 4.87 17.77
C PHE A 267 1.81 5.03 16.51
N ARG A 268 2.68 4.08 16.24
CA ARG A 268 3.58 4.10 15.08
C ARG A 268 3.39 2.86 14.22
N SER A 269 3.17 3.07 12.94
CA SER A 269 3.39 2.06 11.91
C SER A 269 4.81 2.21 11.35
N LEU A 270 5.46 1.08 11.11
CA LEU A 270 6.81 1.01 10.59
C LEU A 270 6.84 0.03 9.42
N SER A 271 7.39 0.49 8.33
CA SER A 271 7.62 -0.32 7.14
C SER A 271 9.05 -0.10 6.64
N GLY A 272 9.54 -0.99 5.81
CA GLY A 272 10.87 -0.80 5.26
C GLY A 272 11.31 -1.98 4.41
N THR A 273 12.51 -1.85 3.88
CA THR A 273 13.20 -2.87 3.10
C THR A 273 14.70 -2.73 3.29
N GLY A 274 15.47 -3.57 2.65
CA GLY A 274 16.92 -3.50 2.67
C GLY A 274 17.57 -4.82 2.26
N THR A 275 18.88 -4.85 2.34
CA THR A 275 19.70 -5.99 1.93
C THR A 275 20.48 -6.64 3.09
N VAL A 276 20.35 -6.10 4.30
CA VAL A 276 21.12 -6.58 5.48
C VAL A 276 20.89 -8.06 5.73
N ALA A 277 19.67 -8.55 5.60
CA ALA A 277 19.32 -9.96 5.81
C ALA A 277 20.02 -10.95 4.85
N ILE A 278 20.52 -10.45 3.72
CA ILE A 278 21.21 -11.25 2.69
C ILE A 278 22.68 -10.85 2.55
N GLY A 279 23.29 -10.29 3.59
CA GLY A 279 24.70 -9.89 3.62
C GLY A 279 25.00 -8.55 2.98
N GLY A 280 24.00 -7.76 2.61
CA GLY A 280 24.17 -6.38 2.17
C GLY A 280 24.22 -5.41 3.34
N ASN A 281 24.36 -4.14 3.04
CA ASN A 281 24.65 -3.10 4.02
C ASN A 281 23.66 -1.93 3.99
N GLN A 282 22.46 -2.16 3.41
CA GLN A 282 21.47 -1.11 3.24
C GLN A 282 20.19 -1.43 3.98
N SER A 283 19.62 -0.44 4.66
CA SER A 283 18.30 -0.50 5.24
C SER A 283 17.51 0.79 4.97
N ILE A 284 16.23 0.65 4.71
CA ILE A 284 15.30 1.76 4.54
C ILE A 284 14.13 1.51 5.48
N ALA A 285 13.71 2.54 6.19
CA ALA A 285 12.55 2.54 7.04
C ALA A 285 11.67 3.75 6.74
N ALA A 286 10.37 3.55 6.74
CA ALA A 286 9.37 4.62 6.73
C ALA A 286 8.44 4.43 7.92
N TRP A 287 8.03 5.53 8.53
CA TRP A 287 7.12 5.48 9.66
C TRP A 287 5.99 6.47 9.48
N GLN A 288 4.87 6.14 10.08
CA GLN A 288 3.72 7.00 10.24
C GLN A 288 3.28 6.96 11.70
N ASP A 289 3.10 8.13 12.26
CA ASP A 289 2.72 8.31 13.66
C ASP A 289 1.34 8.95 13.77
N TYR A 290 0.56 8.47 14.73
CA TYR A 290 -0.60 9.16 15.24
C TYR A 290 -0.46 9.30 16.75
N ARG A 291 -0.47 10.54 17.24
CA ARG A 291 -0.57 10.84 18.66
C ARG A 291 -1.99 11.28 18.94
N PHE A 292 -2.73 10.44 19.63
CA PHE A 292 -4.09 10.72 20.07
C PHE A 292 -4.09 11.21 21.52
N SER A 293 -5.01 12.12 21.82
CA SER A 293 -5.32 12.55 23.19
C SER A 293 -6.77 12.24 23.50
N ALA A 294 -7.07 11.90 24.76
CA ALA A 294 -8.41 11.50 25.18
C ALA A 294 -9.47 12.61 24.98
N ASP A 295 -9.04 13.87 24.88
CA ASP A 295 -9.89 15.04 24.60
C ASP A 295 -10.29 15.18 23.11
N GLY A 296 -9.88 14.22 22.27
CA GLY A 296 -10.20 14.22 20.83
C GLY A 296 -9.20 14.97 19.96
N GLN A 297 -8.05 15.38 20.47
CA GLN A 297 -6.99 15.92 19.64
C GLN A 297 -6.17 14.81 19.02
N VAL A 298 -5.61 15.08 17.83
CA VAL A 298 -4.69 14.18 17.13
C VAL A 298 -3.58 14.96 16.45
N VAL A 299 -2.39 14.40 16.49
CA VAL A 299 -1.24 14.88 15.71
C VAL A 299 -0.73 13.72 14.86
N ARG A 300 -0.71 13.91 13.55
CA ARG A 300 -0.15 12.97 12.60
C ARG A 300 1.27 13.39 12.22
N GLY A 301 2.20 12.45 12.26
CA GLY A 301 3.56 12.61 11.78
C GLY A 301 3.94 11.49 10.84
N ASN A 302 4.85 11.75 9.93
CA ASN A 302 5.43 10.74 9.06
C ASN A 302 6.88 11.09 8.72
N GLY A 303 7.65 10.08 8.39
CA GLY A 303 9.01 10.26 7.94
C GLY A 303 9.56 8.97 7.34
N ALA A 304 10.73 9.11 6.73
CA ALA A 304 11.49 8.00 6.20
C ALA A 304 12.97 8.21 6.48
N GLY A 305 13.72 7.15 6.61
CA GLY A 305 15.15 7.16 6.75
C GLY A 305 15.80 5.92 6.16
N GLY A 306 17.08 6.03 5.87
CA GLY A 306 17.84 4.90 5.38
C GLY A 306 19.27 4.96 5.90
N SER A 307 19.89 3.80 5.98
CA SER A 307 21.32 3.66 6.25
C SER A 307 21.98 2.79 5.18
N ALA A 308 23.21 3.12 4.85
CA ALA A 308 24.07 2.32 4.01
C ALA A 308 25.49 2.36 4.60
N GLU A 309 26.18 1.24 4.57
CA GLU A 309 27.59 1.14 4.95
C GLU A 309 28.41 0.80 3.72
N SER A 310 29.56 1.42 3.56
CA SER A 310 30.51 1.13 2.49
C SER A 310 31.93 1.26 3.04
N GLY A 311 32.59 0.11 3.27
CA GLY A 311 33.86 0.05 3.97
C GLY A 311 33.72 0.61 5.40
N ASP A 312 34.61 1.53 5.78
CA ASP A 312 34.59 2.20 7.09
C ASP A 312 33.62 3.39 7.18
N THR A 313 32.84 3.65 6.13
CA THR A 313 31.90 4.78 6.09
C THR A 313 30.46 4.31 6.26
N SER A 314 29.78 4.85 7.26
CA SER A 314 28.35 4.69 7.48
C SER A 314 27.61 5.99 7.15
N ILE A 315 26.61 5.92 6.29
CA ILE A 315 25.74 7.05 5.95
C ILE A 315 24.33 6.73 6.43
N ALA A 316 23.79 7.60 7.29
CA ALA A 316 22.40 7.56 7.70
C ALA A 316 21.73 8.88 7.31
N THR A 317 20.57 8.78 6.68
CA THR A 317 19.74 9.93 6.32
C THR A 317 18.34 9.74 6.85
N SER A 318 17.72 10.82 7.30
CA SER A 318 16.29 10.82 7.66
C SER A 318 15.62 12.11 7.19
N ASN A 319 14.39 12.00 6.79
CA ASN A 319 13.52 13.12 6.46
C ASN A 319 12.18 12.95 7.20
N THR A 320 11.71 14.02 7.84
CA THR A 320 10.45 14.05 8.55
C THR A 320 9.59 15.16 7.98
N ALA A 321 8.38 14.84 7.55
CA ALA A 321 7.42 15.83 7.10
C ALA A 321 6.88 16.64 8.29
N PRO A 322 6.41 17.89 8.06
CA PRO A 322 5.72 18.67 9.09
C PRO A 322 4.53 17.90 9.68
N ASN A 323 4.36 18.00 10.99
CA ASN A 323 3.23 17.38 11.66
C ASN A 323 1.91 18.08 11.30
N GLN A 324 0.88 17.29 11.07
CA GLN A 324 -0.49 17.75 10.87
C GLN A 324 -1.26 17.62 12.19
N ARG A 325 -1.88 18.70 12.63
CA ARG A 325 -2.72 18.73 13.84
C ARG A 325 -4.19 18.71 13.44
N GLY A 326 -5.00 18.10 14.29
CA GLY A 326 -6.44 18.00 14.02
C GLY A 326 -7.22 17.47 15.21
N ARG A 327 -8.48 17.16 14.94
CA ARG A 327 -9.39 16.53 15.91
C ARG A 327 -9.90 15.21 15.34
N TYR A 328 -10.13 14.25 16.24
CA TYR A 328 -10.70 12.98 15.85
C TYR A 328 -11.99 12.68 16.60
N ARG A 329 -12.81 11.83 16.00
CA ARG A 329 -13.94 11.15 16.64
C ARG A 329 -14.03 9.73 16.13
N ILE A 330 -14.64 8.86 16.93
CA ILE A 330 -14.85 7.46 16.59
C ILE A 330 -16.34 7.18 16.60
N GLU A 331 -16.86 6.63 15.51
CA GLU A 331 -18.24 6.24 15.34
C GLU A 331 -18.30 4.78 14.87
N GLY A 332 -18.74 3.88 15.72
CA GLY A 332 -18.73 2.44 15.45
C GLY A 332 -17.30 1.91 15.19
N LEU A 333 -16.98 1.59 13.96
CA LEU A 333 -15.65 1.14 13.56
C LEU A 333 -14.86 2.23 12.80
N THR A 334 -15.41 3.42 12.67
CA THR A 334 -14.82 4.45 11.83
C THR A 334 -14.17 5.54 12.68
N LEU A 335 -12.90 5.74 12.46
CA LEU A 335 -12.13 6.88 12.92
C LEU A 335 -12.23 7.99 11.88
N TYR A 336 -12.76 9.13 12.28
CA TYR A 336 -12.77 10.36 11.50
C TYR A 336 -11.75 11.33 12.08
N ILE A 337 -10.91 11.89 11.21
CA ILE A 337 -9.95 12.94 11.57
C ILE A 337 -10.22 14.14 10.68
N THR A 338 -10.25 15.33 11.28
CA THR A 338 -10.28 16.61 10.58
C THR A 338 -9.07 17.42 11.01
N TYR A 339 -8.23 17.80 10.04
CA TYR A 339 -7.01 18.56 10.29
C TYR A 339 -7.25 20.06 10.24
N GLU A 340 -6.32 20.83 10.84
CA GLU A 340 -6.38 22.30 10.87
C GLU A 340 -6.26 22.93 9.46
N ASP A 341 -5.65 22.23 8.51
CA ASP A 341 -5.55 22.64 7.09
C ASP A 341 -6.86 22.38 6.30
N GLY A 342 -7.90 21.88 6.93
CA GLY A 342 -9.19 21.55 6.32
C GLY A 342 -9.25 20.18 5.67
N SER A 343 -8.14 19.45 5.59
CA SER A 343 -8.14 18.07 5.11
C SER A 343 -8.80 17.12 6.12
N SER A 344 -9.26 15.97 5.66
CA SER A 344 -9.88 14.98 6.53
C SER A 344 -9.51 13.55 6.14
N GLU A 345 -9.54 12.65 7.12
CA GLU A 345 -9.36 11.21 6.93
C GLU A 345 -10.54 10.44 7.51
N ARG A 346 -10.87 9.34 6.86
CA ARG A 346 -11.79 8.31 7.34
C ARG A 346 -11.06 6.99 7.31
N ARG A 347 -10.95 6.30 8.46
CA ARG A 347 -10.23 5.03 8.61
C ARG A 347 -11.08 4.01 9.33
N ILE A 348 -10.98 2.74 8.96
CA ILE A 348 -11.51 1.64 9.77
C ILE A 348 -10.55 1.40 10.93
N LEU A 349 -11.06 1.54 12.16
CA LEU A 349 -10.30 1.35 13.39
C LEU A 349 -10.66 0.00 14.03
N ILE A 350 -9.65 -0.82 14.26
CA ILE A 350 -9.75 -2.06 15.02
C ILE A 350 -8.71 -2.03 16.13
N THR A 351 -9.11 -2.29 17.37
CA THR A 351 -8.21 -2.43 18.51
C THR A 351 -8.90 -3.22 19.61
N ASP A 352 -8.15 -3.69 20.60
CA ASP A 352 -8.71 -4.27 21.81
C ASP A 352 -9.21 -3.16 22.74
N PRO A 353 -10.52 -3.05 23.00
CA PRO A 353 -11.02 -2.05 23.95
C PRO A 353 -10.56 -2.28 25.38
N LYS A 354 -10.06 -3.48 25.71
CA LYS A 354 -9.51 -3.81 27.05
C LYS A 354 -8.03 -3.46 27.18
N ASP A 355 -7.33 -3.36 26.06
CA ASP A 355 -5.90 -2.97 26.00
C ASP A 355 -5.66 -1.96 24.87
N PRO A 356 -6.27 -0.75 24.94
CA PRO A 356 -6.18 0.25 23.88
C PRO A 356 -4.77 0.82 23.67
N ASN A 357 -3.86 0.55 24.60
CA ASN A 357 -2.48 1.03 24.58
C ASN A 357 -1.50 -0.02 24.03
N SER A 358 -1.97 -1.04 23.33
CA SER A 358 -1.14 -2.06 22.71
C SER A 358 -0.93 -1.77 21.23
N VAL A 359 -1.92 -2.04 20.44
CA VAL A 359 -1.88 -1.90 18.98
C VAL A 359 -3.25 -1.47 18.46
N ILE A 360 -3.23 -0.60 17.47
CA ILE A 360 -4.41 -0.28 16.66
C ILE A 360 -4.15 -0.68 15.20
N TRP A 361 -5.20 -1.08 14.51
CA TRP A 361 -5.16 -1.24 13.05
C TRP A 361 -6.02 -0.14 12.42
N LEU A 362 -5.43 0.59 11.47
CA LEU A 362 -6.12 1.56 10.63
C LEU A 362 -6.13 1.04 9.19
N ASP A 363 -7.31 0.73 8.67
CA ASP A 363 -7.50 0.08 7.36
C ASP A 363 -6.63 -1.19 7.21
N GLY A 364 -6.52 -1.99 8.27
CA GLY A 364 -5.71 -3.23 8.28
C GLY A 364 -4.21 -3.04 8.52
N VAL A 365 -3.70 -1.81 8.51
CA VAL A 365 -2.29 -1.52 8.84
C VAL A 365 -2.12 -1.39 10.35
N SER A 366 -1.16 -2.11 10.91
CA SER A 366 -0.87 -2.09 12.35
C SER A 366 -0.05 -0.85 12.76
N TYR A 367 -0.46 -0.24 13.85
CA TYR A 367 0.24 0.85 14.54
C TYR A 367 0.45 0.45 16.00
N VAL A 368 1.70 0.27 16.38
CA VAL A 368 2.08 -0.17 17.73
C VAL A 368 2.22 1.03 18.65
N HIS A 369 1.67 0.93 19.85
CA HIS A 369 1.83 1.96 20.87
C HIS A 369 3.29 2.15 21.26
N ARG A 370 3.72 3.41 21.38
CA ARG A 370 5.07 3.79 21.81
C ARG A 370 5.01 4.41 23.18
N LYS A 371 5.69 3.80 24.14
CA LYS A 371 5.95 4.44 25.44
C LYS A 371 6.83 5.67 25.18
N GLN A 372 6.44 6.77 25.76
CA GLN A 372 7.23 8.00 25.75
C GLN A 372 8.33 7.94 26.80
#